data_913ce43734f0115806ce4ade199522b2
#
_entry.id   913ce43734f0115806ce4ade199522b2
#
_cell.length_a   1.000
_cell.length_b   1.000
_cell.length_c   1.000
_cell.angle_alpha   90.00
_cell.angle_beta   90.00
_cell.angle_gamma   90.00
#
_symmetry.space_group_name_H-M   'P 1'
#
loop_
_entity.id
_entity.type
_entity.pdbx_description
1 polymer ?
#
loop_
_entity_poly.entity_id
_entity_poly.type
_entity_poly.pdbx_seq_one_letter_code
_entity_poly.pdbx_strand_id
1 'polypeptide(L)'
;MFFQRLTATEAVALQSPPRRKRLWGRLFACQTQAMGHPPRIPVWLSWDQSVIYFVTICIEHRKPVLANDIAFAALKRAIAKLQLWRVLAAMMMPDHLHVIVAPVEDREAKLGNFSGALKRWMRQEMCASWNWQAGCFDRLLRSGESLHDKWLYVQENPVRAGRVSHSEDWPYQIGLDNG
;
A
#
# COMPACT_ATOMS: atom_id res chain seq x y z
N MET A 1 20.71 60.27 -36.35
CA MET A 1 22.04 60.14 -35.71
C MET A 1 21.81 59.58 -34.28
N PHE A 2 22.62 58.61 -33.95
CA PHE A 2 22.70 57.83 -32.71
C PHE A 2 21.78 56.68 -32.56
N PHE A 3 22.27 55.53 -32.99
CA PHE A 3 21.97 54.19 -32.51
C PHE A 3 22.43 54.04 -31.06
N GLN A 4 21.57 53.53 -30.19
CA GLN A 4 22.03 52.87 -28.99
C GLN A 4 21.38 51.49 -28.86
N ARG A 5 22.23 50.47 -28.95
CA ARG A 5 21.96 49.06 -28.70
C ARG A 5 21.63 48.90 -27.22
N LEU A 6 20.52 48.27 -26.92
CA LEU A 6 20.31 47.70 -25.62
C LEU A 6 20.67 46.21 -25.69
N THR A 7 21.62 45.88 -24.88
CA THR A 7 22.23 44.58 -24.67
C THR A 7 21.24 43.62 -23.97
N ALA A 8 21.32 42.38 -24.43
CA ALA A 8 20.76 41.23 -23.72
C ALA A 8 21.35 41.14 -22.31
N THR A 9 20.52 40.77 -21.36
CA THR A 9 20.85 40.04 -20.13
C THR A 9 19.71 40.26 -19.13
N GLU A 10 19.02 39.27 -18.77
CA GLU A 10 19.13 38.40 -17.60
C GLU A 10 17.97 37.42 -17.62
N ALA A 11 18.27 36.24 -18.11
CA ALA A 11 17.46 35.08 -17.83
C ALA A 11 17.74 34.67 -16.37
N VAL A 12 16.86 35.08 -15.46
CA VAL A 12 16.86 34.55 -14.11
C VAL A 12 16.45 33.08 -14.18
N ALA A 13 17.44 32.23 -14.06
CA ALA A 13 17.25 30.80 -13.92
C ALA A 13 16.40 30.53 -12.64
N LEU A 14 15.18 30.15 -12.85
CA LEU A 14 14.34 29.52 -11.80
C LEU A 14 15.02 28.23 -11.38
N GLN A 15 15.83 28.30 -10.33
CA GLN A 15 16.39 27.14 -9.67
C GLN A 15 15.25 26.36 -9.02
N SER A 16 14.94 25.22 -9.59
CA SER A 16 14.08 24.20 -8.96
C SER A 16 14.63 23.87 -7.59
N PRO A 17 13.79 23.77 -6.55
CA PRO A 17 14.25 23.38 -5.23
C PRO A 17 14.86 21.98 -5.27
N PRO A 18 15.89 21.70 -4.46
CA PRO A 18 16.56 20.40 -4.45
C PRO A 18 15.56 19.31 -4.12
N ARG A 19 15.43 18.33 -5.02
CA ARG A 19 14.67 17.11 -4.76
C ARG A 19 15.23 16.48 -3.50
N ARG A 20 14.51 16.57 -2.41
CA ARG A 20 14.76 15.77 -1.23
C ARG A 20 14.70 14.32 -1.68
N LYS A 21 15.86 13.66 -1.79
CA LYS A 21 15.96 12.21 -1.94
C LYS A 21 15.25 11.60 -0.75
N ARG A 22 14.01 11.16 -0.95
CA ARG A 22 13.25 10.49 0.09
C ARG A 22 13.97 9.18 0.40
N LEU A 23 14.46 9.06 1.61
CA LEU A 23 15.13 7.88 2.18
C LEU A 23 14.24 6.61 2.26
N TRP A 24 13.16 6.56 1.51
CA TRP A 24 12.15 5.48 1.57
C TRP A 24 12.44 4.32 0.61
N GLY A 25 13.44 4.45 -0.29
CA GLY A 25 13.71 3.44 -1.31
C GLY A 25 14.41 2.16 -0.83
N ARG A 26 14.85 2.07 0.43
CA ARG A 26 15.59 0.91 0.94
C ARG A 26 14.84 -0.02 1.89
N LEU A 27 13.57 0.23 2.19
CA LEU A 27 12.84 -0.54 3.21
C LEU A 27 11.93 -1.64 2.66
N PHE A 28 11.91 -1.89 1.38
CA PHE A 28 11.05 -2.92 0.79
C PHE A 28 11.78 -4.07 0.07
N ALA A 29 13.06 -4.26 0.32
CA ALA A 29 13.60 -5.60 0.19
C ALA A 29 12.95 -6.43 1.30
N CYS A 30 12.11 -7.39 0.93
CA CYS A 30 11.54 -8.37 1.85
C CYS A 30 12.71 -9.17 2.45
N GLN A 31 13.37 -8.57 3.45
CA GLN A 31 14.30 -9.29 4.31
C GLN A 31 13.45 -10.19 5.19
N THR A 32 13.83 -11.42 5.30
CA THR A 32 13.40 -12.39 6.32
C THR A 32 13.77 -11.83 7.71
N GLN A 33 13.08 -10.78 8.14
CA GLN A 33 13.17 -10.30 9.51
C GLN A 33 12.15 -11.05 10.35
N ALA A 34 12.60 -11.48 11.52
CA ALA A 34 11.81 -12.12 12.55
C ALA A 34 10.42 -11.49 12.65
N MET A 35 9.40 -12.34 12.78
CA MET A 35 8.02 -11.92 12.95
C MET A 35 7.93 -10.93 14.11
N GLY A 36 7.92 -9.65 13.78
CA GLY A 36 7.66 -8.59 14.74
C GLY A 36 6.23 -8.73 15.26
N HIS A 37 6.03 -8.50 16.54
CA HIS A 37 4.70 -8.37 17.09
C HIS A 37 4.01 -7.20 16.37
N PRO A 38 2.70 -7.30 16.07
CA PRO A 38 1.96 -6.20 15.49
C PRO A 38 2.17 -4.94 16.36
N PRO A 39 2.30 -3.76 15.75
CA PRO A 39 2.52 -2.54 16.51
C PRO A 39 1.38 -2.37 17.51
N ARG A 40 1.73 -2.22 18.79
CA ARG A 40 0.75 -1.91 19.82
C ARG A 40 0.14 -0.55 19.51
N ILE A 41 -1.18 -0.43 19.66
CA ILE A 41 -1.84 0.88 19.60
C ILE A 41 -1.19 1.76 20.66
N PRO A 42 -0.61 2.91 20.28
CA PRO A 42 0.03 3.77 21.28
C PRO A 42 -0.97 4.26 22.32
N VAL A 43 -0.60 4.27 23.60
CA VAL A 43 -1.46 4.71 24.70
C VAL A 43 -1.99 6.15 24.52
N TRP A 44 -1.22 6.99 23.81
CA TRP A 44 -1.59 8.37 23.52
C TRP A 44 -2.58 8.51 22.34
N LEU A 45 -2.87 7.42 21.60
CA LEU A 45 -3.85 7.48 20.52
C LEU A 45 -5.24 7.56 21.12
N SER A 46 -5.88 8.70 20.97
CA SER A 46 -7.22 8.97 21.50
C SER A 46 -8.25 7.94 21.02
N TRP A 47 -9.24 7.60 21.85
CA TRP A 47 -10.25 6.58 21.55
C TRP A 47 -11.19 6.97 20.41
N ASP A 48 -11.28 8.24 20.08
CA ASP A 48 -12.05 8.80 18.96
C ASP A 48 -11.30 8.72 17.62
N GLN A 49 -9.98 8.42 17.65
CA GLN A 49 -9.19 8.30 16.43
C GLN A 49 -9.28 6.89 15.84
N SER A 50 -9.53 6.84 14.54
CA SER A 50 -9.55 5.57 13.80
C SER A 50 -8.16 4.93 13.76
N VAL A 51 -8.12 3.63 14.01
CA VAL A 51 -6.92 2.81 13.89
C VAL A 51 -6.86 2.28 12.47
N ILE A 52 -5.86 2.70 11.70
CA ILE A 52 -5.69 2.29 10.30
C ILE A 52 -4.34 1.60 10.16
N TYR A 53 -4.34 0.44 9.56
CA TYR A 53 -3.12 -0.33 9.29
C TYR A 53 -2.83 -0.39 7.79
N PHE A 54 -1.58 -0.18 7.44
CA PHE A 54 -1.03 -0.59 6.15
C PHE A 54 -0.41 -1.96 6.29
N VAL A 55 -0.87 -2.91 5.49
CA VAL A 55 -0.49 -4.32 5.56
C VAL A 55 0.07 -4.78 4.23
N THR A 56 1.17 -5.53 4.27
CA THR A 56 1.73 -6.20 3.09
C THR A 56 1.75 -7.71 3.33
N ILE A 57 1.15 -8.46 2.42
CA ILE A 57 1.05 -9.91 2.45
C ILE A 57 1.76 -10.47 1.21
N CYS A 58 2.77 -11.31 1.41
CA CYS A 58 3.59 -11.83 0.33
C CYS A 58 3.28 -13.30 0.02
N ILE A 59 3.44 -13.67 -1.24
CA ILE A 59 3.48 -15.07 -1.66
C ILE A 59 4.82 -15.69 -1.23
N GLU A 60 4.78 -16.94 -0.81
CA GLU A 60 5.97 -17.70 -0.46
C GLU A 60 6.91 -17.80 -1.67
N HIS A 61 8.21 -17.57 -1.43
CA HIS A 61 9.22 -17.48 -2.47
C HIS A 61 8.94 -16.42 -3.55
N ARG A 62 8.10 -15.45 -3.28
CA ARG A 62 7.76 -14.34 -4.19
C ARG A 62 7.29 -14.80 -5.58
N LYS A 63 6.59 -15.94 -5.67
CA LYS A 63 6.02 -16.43 -6.92
C LYS A 63 4.98 -15.46 -7.47
N PRO A 64 5.04 -15.09 -8.76
CA PRO A 64 4.13 -14.11 -9.35
C PRO A 64 2.78 -14.76 -9.77
N VAL A 65 1.91 -15.04 -8.81
CA VAL A 65 0.65 -15.77 -9.00
C VAL A 65 -0.60 -14.91 -8.81
N LEU A 66 -0.47 -13.62 -8.41
CA LEU A 66 -1.62 -12.81 -8.04
C LEU A 66 -2.14 -11.92 -9.17
N ALA A 67 -1.38 -11.07 -9.79
CA ALA A 67 -1.86 -10.03 -10.71
C ALA A 67 -2.58 -10.60 -11.95
N ASN A 68 -3.77 -11.16 -11.75
CA ASN A 68 -4.68 -11.67 -12.78
C ASN A 68 -6.15 -11.56 -12.31
N ASP A 69 -7.08 -11.67 -13.24
CA ASP A 69 -8.51 -11.48 -12.98
C ASP A 69 -9.09 -12.48 -11.98
N ILE A 70 -8.62 -13.73 -12.00
CA ILE A 70 -9.09 -14.79 -11.09
C ILE A 70 -8.69 -14.42 -9.65
N ALA A 71 -7.44 -14.04 -9.44
CA ALA A 71 -6.94 -13.65 -8.13
C ALA A 71 -7.60 -12.36 -7.63
N PHE A 72 -7.83 -11.41 -8.52
CA PHE A 72 -8.50 -10.16 -8.16
C PHE A 72 -9.97 -10.36 -7.81
N ALA A 73 -10.68 -11.21 -8.55
CA ALA A 73 -12.03 -11.62 -8.20
C ALA A 73 -12.09 -12.37 -6.86
N ALA A 74 -11.09 -13.24 -6.60
CA ALA A 74 -10.95 -13.93 -5.32
C ALA A 74 -10.69 -12.96 -4.16
N LEU A 75 -9.87 -11.92 -4.38
CA LEU A 75 -9.65 -10.87 -3.38
C LEU A 75 -10.96 -10.16 -3.03
N LYS A 76 -11.74 -9.73 -4.04
CA LYS A 76 -13.02 -9.05 -3.81
C LYS A 76 -13.99 -9.93 -3.02
N ARG A 77 -14.10 -11.22 -3.35
CA ARG A 77 -14.95 -12.16 -2.60
C ARG A 77 -14.43 -12.42 -1.18
N ALA A 78 -13.10 -12.48 -1.00
CA ALA A 78 -12.52 -12.64 0.32
C ALA A 78 -12.76 -11.40 1.20
N ILE A 79 -12.64 -10.20 0.65
CA ILE A 79 -12.95 -8.94 1.35
C ILE A 79 -14.41 -8.92 1.80
N ALA A 80 -15.35 -9.32 0.96
CA ALA A 80 -16.77 -9.35 1.30
C ALA A 80 -17.11 -10.28 2.47
N LYS A 81 -16.24 -11.26 2.80
CA LYS A 81 -16.38 -12.17 3.94
C LYS A 81 -15.78 -11.63 5.24
N LEU A 82 -15.07 -10.50 5.19
CA LEU A 82 -14.42 -9.90 6.36
C LEU A 82 -15.43 -9.02 7.12
N GLN A 83 -16.00 -9.54 8.19
CA GLN A 83 -17.03 -8.83 8.98
C GLN A 83 -16.42 -7.84 9.99
N LEU A 84 -15.26 -8.18 10.56
CA LEU A 84 -14.61 -7.39 11.62
C LEU A 84 -13.63 -6.34 11.10
N TRP A 85 -13.41 -6.30 9.79
CA TRP A 85 -12.42 -5.45 9.17
C TRP A 85 -12.98 -4.79 7.92
N ARG A 86 -12.76 -3.48 7.82
CA ARG A 86 -13.02 -2.71 6.60
C ARG A 86 -11.73 -2.59 5.80
N VAL A 87 -11.74 -3.04 4.56
CA VAL A 87 -10.68 -2.76 3.60
C VAL A 87 -10.97 -1.41 2.97
N LEU A 88 -10.08 -0.46 3.19
CA LEU A 88 -10.20 0.91 2.69
C LEU A 88 -9.59 1.04 1.29
N ALA A 89 -8.50 0.32 1.03
CA ALA A 89 -7.86 0.27 -0.27
C ALA A 89 -7.02 -1.01 -0.40
N ALA A 90 -6.81 -1.47 -1.62
CA ALA A 90 -5.95 -2.62 -1.90
C ALA A 90 -5.22 -2.47 -3.23
N MET A 91 -3.97 -2.91 -3.29
CA MET A 91 -3.14 -2.97 -4.47
C MET A 91 -2.56 -4.37 -4.60
N MET A 92 -2.93 -5.09 -5.63
CA MET A 92 -2.46 -6.45 -5.89
C MET A 92 -1.31 -6.40 -6.89
N MET A 93 -0.13 -6.73 -6.42
CA MET A 93 1.07 -6.93 -7.23
C MET A 93 1.21 -8.42 -7.58
N PRO A 94 2.06 -8.80 -8.54
CA PRO A 94 2.17 -10.21 -8.97
C PRO A 94 2.48 -11.20 -7.84
N ASP A 95 3.26 -10.81 -6.85
CA ASP A 95 3.81 -11.67 -5.81
C ASP A 95 3.50 -11.20 -4.38
N HIS A 96 2.72 -10.13 -4.24
CA HIS A 96 2.28 -9.60 -2.95
C HIS A 96 1.04 -8.72 -3.07
N LEU A 97 0.42 -8.45 -1.94
CA LEU A 97 -0.75 -7.63 -1.80
C LEU A 97 -0.49 -6.56 -0.75
N HIS A 98 -0.75 -5.31 -1.09
CA HIS A 98 -0.84 -4.20 -0.15
C HIS A 98 -2.30 -3.94 0.18
N VAL A 99 -2.62 -3.78 1.45
CA VAL A 99 -3.99 -3.49 1.91
C VAL A 99 -3.95 -2.40 2.98
N ILE A 100 -4.85 -1.46 2.88
CA ILE A 100 -5.11 -0.48 3.94
C ILE A 100 -6.41 -0.90 4.61
N VAL A 101 -6.37 -1.14 5.93
CA VAL A 101 -7.49 -1.71 6.66
C VAL A 101 -7.72 -1.01 7.99
N ALA A 102 -8.97 -1.00 8.42
CA ALA A 102 -9.37 -0.56 9.74
C ALA A 102 -10.28 -1.62 10.39
N PRO A 103 -10.21 -1.82 11.71
CA PRO A 103 -11.21 -2.61 12.42
C PRO A 103 -12.55 -1.88 12.38
N VAL A 104 -13.66 -2.63 12.34
CA VAL A 104 -15.02 -2.05 12.28
C VAL A 104 -15.47 -1.58 13.67
N GLU A 105 -15.36 -2.42 14.67
CA GLU A 105 -15.84 -2.12 16.03
C GLU A 105 -14.75 -2.29 17.08
N ASP A 106 -14.05 -3.43 17.04
CA ASP A 106 -13.02 -3.76 18.02
C ASP A 106 -11.67 -3.19 17.60
N ARG A 107 -11.33 -2.06 18.19
CA ARG A 107 -10.05 -1.36 17.98
C ARG A 107 -8.82 -2.24 18.33
N GLU A 108 -8.97 -3.20 19.22
CA GLU A 108 -7.90 -4.10 19.65
C GLU A 108 -7.87 -5.41 18.85
N ALA A 109 -8.70 -5.51 17.83
CA ALA A 109 -8.75 -6.68 16.96
C ALA A 109 -7.34 -7.02 16.43
N LYS A 110 -6.97 -8.30 16.56
CA LYS A 110 -5.64 -8.76 16.20
C LYS A 110 -5.49 -8.81 14.68
N LEU A 111 -4.55 -8.02 14.15
CA LEU A 111 -4.26 -7.94 12.71
C LEU A 111 -3.86 -9.32 12.12
N GLY A 112 -3.28 -10.22 12.93
CA GLY A 112 -3.03 -11.61 12.54
C GLY A 112 -4.29 -12.35 12.13
N ASN A 113 -5.43 -12.07 12.78
CA ASN A 113 -6.72 -12.68 12.42
C ASN A 113 -7.20 -12.16 11.05
N PHE A 114 -7.04 -10.86 10.79
CA PHE A 114 -7.32 -10.28 9.48
C PHE A 114 -6.49 -10.96 8.37
N SER A 115 -5.17 -10.94 8.51
CA SER A 115 -4.28 -11.50 7.48
C SER A 115 -4.49 -13.00 7.29
N GLY A 116 -4.72 -13.75 8.37
CA GLY A 116 -5.04 -15.18 8.33
C GLY A 116 -6.36 -15.47 7.62
N ALA A 117 -7.41 -14.70 7.90
CA ALA A 117 -8.71 -14.84 7.25
C ALA A 117 -8.62 -14.52 5.75
N LEU A 118 -8.01 -13.39 5.38
CA LEU A 118 -7.85 -12.99 3.97
C LEU A 118 -7.08 -14.04 3.17
N LYS A 119 -5.95 -14.51 3.70
CA LYS A 119 -5.13 -15.58 3.09
C LYS A 119 -5.92 -16.86 2.87
N ARG A 120 -6.66 -17.31 3.90
CA ARG A 120 -7.47 -18.52 3.83
C ARG A 120 -8.55 -18.40 2.77
N TRP A 121 -9.33 -17.30 2.78
CA TRP A 121 -10.41 -17.11 1.82
C TRP A 121 -9.90 -17.01 0.39
N MET A 122 -8.83 -16.26 0.13
CA MET A 122 -8.23 -16.17 -1.20
C MET A 122 -7.74 -17.53 -1.70
N ARG A 123 -7.04 -18.31 -0.87
CA ARG A 123 -6.58 -19.66 -1.26
C ARG A 123 -7.74 -20.57 -1.61
N GLN A 124 -8.81 -20.53 -0.81
CA GLN A 124 -9.99 -21.33 -1.05
C GLN A 124 -10.68 -20.95 -2.37
N GLU A 125 -10.87 -19.66 -2.62
CA GLU A 125 -11.49 -19.15 -3.84
C GLU A 125 -10.70 -19.47 -5.10
N MET A 126 -9.39 -19.55 -5.00
CA MET A 126 -8.49 -19.83 -6.12
C MET A 126 -8.16 -21.32 -6.27
N CYS A 127 -8.59 -22.20 -5.37
CA CYS A 127 -8.09 -23.59 -5.28
C CYS A 127 -6.57 -23.64 -5.34
N ALA A 128 -5.89 -22.76 -4.63
CA ALA A 128 -4.48 -22.44 -4.83
C ALA A 128 -3.54 -23.57 -4.36
N SER A 129 -2.63 -23.97 -5.24
CA SER A 129 -1.54 -24.91 -4.95
C SER A 129 -0.28 -24.24 -4.34
N TRP A 130 -0.25 -22.91 -4.31
CA TRP A 130 0.83 -22.10 -3.73
C TRP A 130 0.48 -21.66 -2.29
N ASN A 131 1.51 -21.19 -1.57
CA ASN A 131 1.34 -20.72 -0.19
C ASN A 131 1.63 -19.24 -0.06
N TRP A 132 1.03 -18.62 0.95
CA TRP A 132 1.42 -17.33 1.45
C TRP A 132 2.64 -17.46 2.36
N GLN A 133 3.49 -16.46 2.37
CA GLN A 133 4.51 -16.32 3.40
C GLN A 133 3.85 -16.25 4.78
N ALA A 134 4.49 -16.83 5.79
CA ALA A 134 4.02 -16.74 7.17
C ALA A 134 3.94 -15.28 7.64
N GLY A 135 2.92 -14.95 8.43
CA GLY A 135 2.70 -13.59 8.93
C GLY A 135 2.34 -12.58 7.84
N CYS A 136 2.46 -11.31 8.16
CA CYS A 136 2.35 -10.17 7.27
C CYS A 136 3.28 -9.07 7.78
N PHE A 137 3.63 -8.13 6.91
CA PHE A 137 4.27 -6.88 7.33
C PHE A 137 3.18 -5.85 7.55
N ASP A 138 3.19 -5.19 8.69
CA ASP A 138 2.19 -4.21 9.03
C ASP A 138 2.81 -2.93 9.61
N ARG A 139 2.10 -1.84 9.42
CA ARG A 139 2.41 -0.54 9.98
C ARG A 139 1.13 0.17 10.36
N LEU A 140 1.05 0.61 11.61
CA LEU A 140 0.00 1.52 12.04
C LEU A 140 0.22 2.90 11.38
N LEU A 141 -0.79 3.43 10.69
CA LEU A 141 -0.76 4.79 10.17
C LEU A 141 -1.03 5.75 11.32
N ARG A 142 -0.08 6.65 11.57
CA ARG A 142 -0.15 7.63 12.66
C ARG A 142 -0.88 8.89 12.20
N SER A 143 -1.38 9.68 13.15
CA SER A 143 -2.12 10.92 12.93
C SER A 143 -1.44 11.98 12.05
N GLY A 144 -0.14 11.92 11.82
CA GLY A 144 0.58 12.80 10.89
C GLY A 144 0.78 12.22 9.49
N GLU A 145 0.30 11.01 9.24
CA GLU A 145 0.39 10.32 7.96
C GLU A 145 -0.99 10.31 7.31
N SER A 146 -1.17 11.09 6.28
CA SER A 146 -2.43 11.09 5.54
C SER A 146 -2.66 9.70 4.92
N LEU A 147 -3.86 9.14 5.14
CA LEU A 147 -4.32 7.93 4.46
C LEU A 147 -4.19 8.08 2.94
N HIS A 148 -4.52 9.26 2.44
CA HIS A 148 -4.44 9.59 1.01
C HIS A 148 -3.00 9.56 0.51
N ASP A 149 -2.04 10.18 1.21
CA ASP A 149 -0.62 10.15 0.82
C ASP A 149 -0.07 8.72 0.81
N LYS A 150 -0.50 7.91 1.77
CA LYS A 150 -0.12 6.50 1.81
C LYS A 150 -0.69 5.73 0.62
N TRP A 151 -1.95 5.99 0.26
CA TRP A 151 -2.57 5.36 -0.89
C TRP A 151 -1.88 5.78 -2.19
N LEU A 152 -1.64 7.07 -2.41
CA LEU A 152 -0.89 7.57 -3.58
C LEU A 152 0.47 6.89 -3.70
N TYR A 153 1.20 6.76 -2.57
CA TYR A 153 2.47 6.02 -2.56
C TYR A 153 2.31 4.57 -3.02
N VAL A 154 1.24 3.89 -2.59
CA VAL A 154 0.97 2.48 -2.93
C VAL A 154 0.56 2.35 -4.40
N GLN A 155 -0.24 3.28 -4.92
CA GLN A 155 -0.65 3.29 -6.33
C GLN A 155 0.52 3.37 -7.32
N GLU A 156 1.62 4.00 -6.92
CA GLU A 156 2.84 4.08 -7.73
C GLU A 156 3.65 2.76 -7.80
N ASN A 157 3.27 1.72 -7.06
CA ASN A 157 4.02 0.45 -7.07
C ASN A 157 4.08 -0.21 -8.46
N PRO A 158 2.98 -0.32 -9.24
CA PRO A 158 3.03 -0.90 -10.58
C PRO A 158 3.91 -0.09 -11.55
N VAL A 159 3.86 1.25 -11.44
CA VAL A 159 4.70 2.15 -12.25
C VAL A 159 6.18 1.95 -11.89
N ARG A 160 6.51 1.97 -10.60
CA ARG A 160 7.90 1.73 -10.13
C ARG A 160 8.41 0.34 -10.49
N ALA A 161 7.52 -0.63 -10.62
CA ALA A 161 7.85 -1.98 -11.06
C ALA A 161 7.89 -2.15 -12.60
N GLY A 162 7.69 -1.05 -13.36
CA GLY A 162 7.69 -1.06 -14.82
C GLY A 162 6.57 -1.89 -15.45
N ARG A 163 5.43 -2.02 -14.75
CA ARG A 163 4.27 -2.80 -15.21
C ARG A 163 3.32 -1.99 -16.07
N VAL A 164 3.17 -0.72 -15.74
CA VAL A 164 2.32 0.25 -16.45
C VAL A 164 3.03 1.60 -16.47
N SER A 165 2.61 2.49 -17.37
CA SER A 165 3.14 3.86 -17.46
C SER A 165 2.47 4.80 -16.46
N HIS A 166 1.20 4.58 -16.15
CA HIS A 166 0.42 5.38 -15.20
C HIS A 166 -0.25 4.46 -14.19
N SER A 167 -0.38 4.92 -12.96
CA SER A 167 -0.90 4.10 -11.86
C SER A 167 -2.38 3.73 -12.05
N GLU A 168 -3.15 4.58 -12.71
CA GLU A 168 -4.55 4.33 -13.05
C GLU A 168 -4.74 3.18 -14.05
N ASP A 169 -3.73 2.88 -14.87
CA ASP A 169 -3.77 1.79 -15.85
C ASP A 169 -3.65 0.39 -15.19
N TRP A 170 -3.34 0.34 -13.88
CA TRP A 170 -3.21 -0.93 -13.19
C TRP A 170 -4.59 -1.49 -12.78
N PRO A 171 -5.05 -2.61 -13.37
CA PRO A 171 -6.43 -3.09 -13.18
C PRO A 171 -6.69 -3.74 -11.81
N TYR A 172 -5.63 -4.13 -11.10
CA TYR A 172 -5.74 -4.94 -9.88
C TYR A 172 -5.63 -4.07 -8.62
N GLN A 173 -6.46 -3.04 -8.54
CA GLN A 173 -6.52 -2.11 -7.41
C GLN A 173 -7.97 -1.84 -6.96
N ILE A 174 -8.13 -1.60 -5.67
CA ILE A 174 -9.34 -1.09 -5.04
C ILE A 174 -8.93 0.24 -4.43
N GLY A 175 -9.49 1.34 -4.92
CA GLY A 175 -9.20 2.69 -4.43
C GLY A 175 -9.85 2.97 -3.08
N LEU A 176 -9.49 4.13 -2.51
CA LEU A 176 -10.23 4.69 -1.39
C LEU A 176 -11.61 5.08 -1.93
N ASP A 177 -12.66 4.57 -1.28
CA ASP A 177 -13.99 5.10 -1.52
C ASP A 177 -14.00 6.57 -1.08
N ASN A 178 -14.24 7.47 -2.02
CA ASN A 178 -14.53 8.87 -1.70
C ASN A 178 -15.95 8.86 -1.11
N GLY A 179 -16.03 8.65 0.21
CA GLY A 179 -17.26 8.72 0.98
C GLY A 179 -17.82 10.14 1.05
#